data_c3f6a79db8d72378012bdf0eae954dd3
#
_entry.id   c3f6a79db8d72378012bdf0eae954dd3
#
_cell.length_a   1.000
_cell.length_b   1.000
_cell.length_c   1.000
_cell.angle_alpha   90.00
_cell.angle_beta   90.00
_cell.angle_gamma   90.00
#
_symmetry.space_group_name_H-M   'P 1'
#
loop_
_entity.id
_entity.type
_entity.pdbx_description
1 polymer ?
#
loop_
_entity_poly.entity_id
_entity_poly.type
_entity_poly.pdbx_seq_one_letter_code
_entity_poly.pdbx_strand_id
1 'polypeptide(L)' 'MYKRQLLQYLKEHDGKCDLGDKSDAEDIKRRFQVSKKVFKKAVGDLYRQRLISIAPDGLTLN' A
#
# COMPACT_ATOMS: atom_id res chain seq x y z
N MET A 1 -0.78 -11.58 -7.72
CA MET A 1 -0.04 -11.39 -6.48
C MET A 1 -0.33 -10.02 -5.91
N TYR A 2 -0.33 -9.92 -4.62
CA TYR A 2 -0.79 -8.73 -3.93
C TYR A 2 0.05 -7.48 -4.22
N LYS A 3 1.36 -7.64 -4.36
CA LYS A 3 2.22 -6.48 -4.65
C LYS A 3 1.83 -5.78 -5.95
N ARG A 4 1.44 -6.54 -6.96
CA ARG A 4 0.99 -5.96 -8.22
C ARG A 4 -0.30 -5.18 -8.04
N GLN A 5 -1.21 -5.71 -7.23
CA GLN A 5 -2.47 -5.02 -6.95
C GLN A 5 -2.23 -3.67 -6.28
N LEU A 6 -1.30 -3.63 -5.33
CA LEU A 6 -0.97 -2.39 -4.67
C LEU A 6 -0.33 -1.39 -5.63
N LEU A 7 0.61 -1.83 -6.45
CA LEU A 7 1.22 -0.96 -7.45
C LEU A 7 0.20 -0.44 -8.45
N GLN A 8 -0.70 -1.29 -8.90
CA GLN A 8 -1.74 -0.90 -9.84
C GLN A 8 -2.68 0.12 -9.21
N TYR A 9 -3.06 -0.09 -7.96
CA TYR A 9 -3.88 0.88 -7.23
C TYR A 9 -3.21 2.25 -7.21
N LEU A 10 -1.91 2.28 -6.90
CA LEU A 10 -1.16 3.53 -6.88
C LEU A 10 -1.14 4.20 -8.25
N LYS A 11 -0.94 3.43 -9.30
CA LYS A 11 -0.93 3.98 -10.66
C LYS A 11 -2.28 4.57 -11.04
N GLU A 12 -3.37 3.95 -10.61
CA GLU A 12 -4.72 4.41 -10.92
C GLU A 12 -5.11 5.65 -10.09
N HIS A 13 -4.39 5.91 -9.00
CA HIS A 13 -4.68 7.01 -8.08
C HIS A 13 -3.56 8.04 -8.06
N ASP A 14 -2.97 8.28 -9.22
CA ASP A 14 -1.90 9.29 -9.41
C ASP A 14 -0.68 9.02 -8.53
N GLY A 15 -0.42 7.75 -8.24
CA GLY A 15 0.72 7.36 -7.44
C GLY A 15 0.56 7.61 -5.95
N LYS A 16 -0.68 7.75 -5.48
CA LYS A 16 -0.95 8.02 -4.07
C LYS A 16 -1.92 7.01 -3.50
N CYS A 17 -1.73 6.66 -2.23
CA CYS A 17 -2.63 5.79 -1.49
C CYS A 17 -2.84 6.41 -0.11
N ASP A 18 -4.09 6.54 0.29
CA ASP A 18 -4.45 7.10 1.59
C ASP A 18 -4.36 6.09 2.73
N LEU A 19 -4.07 4.84 2.43
CA LEU A 19 -3.87 3.79 3.43
C LEU A 19 -2.39 3.61 3.73
N GLY A 20 -2.07 3.41 4.99
CA GLY A 20 -0.70 3.21 5.42
C GLY A 20 -0.64 2.43 6.73
N ASP A 21 0.48 2.51 7.42
CA ASP A 21 0.68 1.79 8.67
C ASP A 21 -0.34 2.14 9.75
N LYS A 22 -0.86 3.37 9.71
CA LYS A 22 -1.82 3.85 10.70
C LYS A 22 -3.26 3.54 10.34
N SER A 23 -3.50 2.94 9.18
CA SER A 23 -4.85 2.62 8.76
C SER A 23 -5.37 1.41 9.51
N ASP A 24 -6.70 1.38 9.73
CA ASP A 24 -7.34 0.26 10.38
C ASP A 24 -7.31 -0.98 9.49
N ALA A 25 -7.22 -2.16 10.13
CA ALA A 25 -7.22 -3.41 9.40
C ALA A 25 -8.48 -3.58 8.55
N GLU A 26 -9.61 -3.07 9.04
CA GLU A 26 -10.87 -3.15 8.31
C GLU A 26 -10.83 -2.34 7.02
N ASP A 27 -10.24 -1.16 7.04
CA ASP A 27 -10.11 -0.33 5.85
C ASP A 27 -9.23 -0.99 4.82
N ILE A 28 -8.12 -1.59 5.26
CA ILE A 28 -7.21 -2.30 4.38
C ILE A 28 -7.91 -3.50 3.76
N LYS A 29 -8.62 -4.26 4.57
CA LYS A 29 -9.33 -5.44 4.09
C LYS A 29 -10.43 -5.05 3.10
N ARG A 30 -11.11 -3.94 3.37
CA ARG A 30 -12.18 -3.45 2.49
C ARG A 30 -11.64 -3.01 1.13
N ARG A 31 -10.49 -2.33 1.13
CA ARG A 31 -9.91 -1.80 -0.11
C ARG A 31 -9.15 -2.85 -0.91
N PHE A 32 -8.36 -3.67 -0.22
CA PHE A 32 -7.44 -4.61 -0.87
C PHE A 32 -7.80 -6.07 -0.63
N GLN A 33 -8.77 -6.34 0.25
CA GLN A 33 -9.21 -7.70 0.58
C GLN A 33 -8.10 -8.57 1.13
N VAL A 34 -7.18 -7.95 1.88
CA VAL A 34 -6.08 -8.66 2.53
C VAL A 34 -5.98 -8.21 3.97
N SER A 35 -5.30 -8.98 4.81
CA SER A 35 -5.08 -8.60 6.19
C SER A 35 -4.05 -7.49 6.28
N LYS A 36 -4.08 -6.74 7.39
CA LYS A 36 -3.11 -5.69 7.64
C LYS A 36 -1.68 -6.23 7.62
N LYS A 37 -1.49 -7.44 8.13
CA LYS A 37 -0.19 -8.08 8.15
C LYS A 37 0.36 -8.28 6.74
N VAL A 38 -0.47 -8.78 5.83
CA VAL A 38 -0.09 -8.97 4.43
C VAL A 38 0.18 -7.63 3.77
N PHE A 39 -0.67 -6.64 4.04
CA PHE A 39 -0.50 -5.30 3.50
C PHE A 39 0.84 -4.70 3.93
N LYS A 40 1.18 -4.77 5.20
CA LYS A 40 2.44 -4.23 5.72
C LYS A 40 3.64 -4.92 5.09
N LYS A 41 3.55 -6.23 4.90
CA LYS A 41 4.64 -6.99 4.28
C LYS A 41 4.85 -6.55 2.84
N ALA A 42 3.77 -6.38 2.08
CA ALA A 42 3.85 -5.92 0.70
C ALA A 42 4.45 -4.51 0.62
N VAL A 43 4.00 -3.62 1.51
CA VAL A 43 4.51 -2.26 1.58
C VAL A 43 6.01 -2.27 1.87
N GLY A 44 6.43 -3.08 2.84
CA GLY A 44 7.85 -3.17 3.17
C GLY A 44 8.70 -3.67 2.01
N ASP A 45 8.21 -4.68 1.30
CA ASP A 45 8.94 -5.23 0.16
C ASP A 45 9.06 -4.19 -0.97
N LEU A 46 7.98 -3.50 -1.28
CA LEU A 46 8.00 -2.47 -2.32
C LEU A 46 8.88 -1.29 -1.93
N TYR A 47 8.86 -0.93 -0.66
CA TYR A 47 9.71 0.13 -0.14
C TYR A 47 11.20 -0.23 -0.29
N ARG A 48 11.56 -1.47 0.02
CA ARG A 48 12.93 -1.94 -0.14
C ARG A 48 13.39 -1.87 -1.59
N GLN A 49 12.48 -2.11 -2.52
CA GLN A 49 12.78 -2.04 -3.94
C GLN A 49 12.75 -0.61 -4.47
N ARG A 50 12.47 0.34 -3.60
CA ARG A 50 12.39 1.77 -3.95
C ARG A 50 11.31 2.05 -4.99
N LEU A 51 10.27 1.24 -5.02
CA LEU A 51 9.14 1.44 -5.91
C LEU A 51 8.11 2.40 -5.30
N ILE A 52 8.09 2.49 -3.98
CA ILE A 52 7.17 3.39 -3.28
C ILE A 52 7.90 4.10 -2.15
N SER A 53 7.30 5.19 -1.69
CA SER A 53 7.74 5.90 -0.49
C SER A 53 6.65 5.88 0.55
N ILE A 54 7.01 5.85 1.81
CA ILE A 54 6.06 5.86 2.93
C ILE A 54 5.93 7.30 3.42
N ALA A 55 4.70 7.82 3.38
CA ALA A 55 4.40 9.15 3.84
C ALA A 55 3.56 9.08 5.12
N PRO A 56 3.55 10.14 5.95
CA PRO A 56 2.74 10.12 7.17
C PRO A 56 1.25 9.93 6.92
N ASP A 57 0.76 10.36 5.76
CA ASP A 57 -0.64 10.26 5.41
C ASP A 57 -0.94 9.12 4.44
N GLY A 58 0.04 8.29 4.13
CA GLY A 58 -0.19 7.16 3.24
C GLY A 58 1.06 6.74 2.50
N LEU A 59 0.88 6.30 1.26
CA LEU A 59 1.96 5.81 0.41
C LEU A 59 2.00 6.59 -0.89
N THR A 60 3.18 6.70 -1.47
CA THR A 60 3.34 7.34 -2.78
C THR A 60 4.19 6.45 -3.68
N LEU A 61 3.85 6.45 -4.96
CA LEU A 61 4.62 5.73 -5.97
C LEU A 61 5.83 6.58 -6.36
N ASN A 62 6.99 5.95 -6.38
CA ASN A 62 8.21 6.64 -6.80
C ASN A 62 8.29 6.78 -8.31
#